data_5dcf1c29041b32aa9c83d9097df29218
#
_entry.id   5dcf1c29041b32aa9c83d9097df29218
#
_cell.length_a   1.000
_cell.length_b   1.000
_cell.length_c   1.000
_cell.angle_alpha   90.00
_cell.angle_beta   90.00
_cell.angle_gamma   90.00
#
_symmetry.space_group_name_H-M   'P 1'
#
loop_
_entity.id
_entity.type
_entity.pdbx_description
1 polymer ?
#
loop_
_entity_poly.entity_id
_entity_poly.type
_entity_poly.pdbx_seq_one_letter_code
_entity_poly.pdbx_strand_id
1 'polypeptide(L)'
;AEDEWGCNLLANKALSELFRNGGGPVHINLETSYSKDFSVETLPPAKKIDRITLTDKFPDLNSEKIAIIIGSHKKWPKSLEEKLDAFCSRYNAVVFGDHTSNYFGKYKFNSVLYLSQAYIKKETFDLAVHIGEISGEYTLFGVKAKSVWRVSDDGEMRDTFKCISKIFEMPEESFFGHYAKTQPSGGTSSAIAKLESQNSLVNEIKNNIPELPFSNIWIASKMAGKIPENSVVHFAILNSLRAWNLFDLPKGVLCYSNTGGFGIDGCM
;
A
#
# COMPACT_ATOMS: atom_id res chain seq x y z
N ALA A 1 27.85 5.87 2.62
CA ALA A 1 26.69 6.73 2.92
C ALA A 1 25.92 6.12 4.08
N GLU A 2 25.40 6.93 5.00
CA GLU A 2 24.62 6.45 6.14
C GLU A 2 23.26 5.86 5.70
N ASP A 3 22.77 6.26 4.53
CA ASP A 3 21.54 5.74 3.89
C ASP A 3 21.81 5.34 2.45
N GLU A 4 22.32 4.14 2.25
CA GLU A 4 22.61 3.60 0.90
C GLU A 4 21.34 3.46 0.07
N TRP A 5 20.22 3.06 0.68
CA TRP A 5 18.96 2.90 -0.06
C TRP A 5 18.40 4.27 -0.51
N GLY A 6 18.46 5.28 0.36
CA GLY A 6 18.04 6.65 0.01
C GLY A 6 18.85 7.22 -1.15
N CYS A 7 20.18 7.05 -1.15
CA CYS A 7 21.03 7.44 -2.26
C CYS A 7 20.66 6.71 -3.56
N ASN A 8 20.46 5.39 -3.47
CA ASN A 8 20.04 4.58 -4.63
C ASN A 8 18.68 5.03 -5.17
N LEU A 9 17.72 5.32 -4.31
CA LEU A 9 16.39 5.82 -4.71
C LEU A 9 16.47 7.18 -5.41
N LEU A 10 17.23 8.12 -4.86
CA LEU A 10 17.41 9.46 -5.45
C LEU A 10 18.10 9.37 -6.81
N ALA A 11 19.12 8.53 -6.95
CA ALA A 11 19.78 8.31 -8.24
C ALA A 11 18.81 7.72 -9.28
N ASN A 12 18.01 6.72 -8.90
CA ASN A 12 16.99 6.13 -9.78
C ASN A 12 15.92 7.17 -10.17
N LYS A 13 15.46 8.00 -9.21
CA LYS A 13 14.53 9.11 -9.51
C LYS A 13 15.09 10.03 -10.59
N ALA A 14 16.31 10.51 -10.41
CA ALA A 14 16.95 11.43 -11.38
C ALA A 14 17.15 10.74 -12.73
N LEU A 15 17.74 9.56 -12.75
CA LEU A 15 18.08 8.87 -14.00
C LEU A 15 16.84 8.42 -14.78
N SER A 16 15.76 8.06 -14.10
CA SER A 16 14.51 7.66 -14.77
C SER A 16 13.82 8.83 -15.48
N GLU A 17 14.05 10.07 -15.06
CA GLU A 17 13.48 11.26 -15.71
C GLU A 17 14.24 11.68 -16.98
N LEU A 18 15.47 11.20 -17.18
CA LEU A 18 16.25 11.50 -18.39
C LEU A 18 15.52 11.13 -19.70
N PHE A 19 14.71 10.09 -19.66
CA PHE A 19 14.03 9.56 -20.85
C PHE A 19 12.50 9.66 -20.76
N ARG A 20 11.97 10.17 -19.66
CA ARG A 20 10.52 10.29 -19.45
C ARG A 20 9.95 11.44 -20.24
N ASN A 21 8.75 11.27 -20.85
CA ASN A 21 8.00 12.33 -21.55
C ASN A 21 8.83 13.12 -22.59
N GLY A 22 9.68 12.44 -23.34
CA GLY A 22 10.54 13.06 -24.33
C GLY A 22 11.95 13.43 -23.82
N GLY A 23 12.19 13.20 -22.55
CA GLY A 23 13.49 13.39 -21.93
C GLY A 23 13.81 14.84 -21.57
N GLY A 24 14.82 15.00 -20.71
CA GLY A 24 15.31 16.30 -20.28
C GLY A 24 16.53 16.19 -19.37
N PRO A 25 17.24 17.29 -19.11
CA PRO A 25 18.38 17.28 -18.22
C PRO A 25 17.93 17.04 -16.77
N VAL A 26 18.72 16.29 -16.02
CA VAL A 26 18.55 16.11 -14.58
C VAL A 26 19.76 16.65 -13.84
N HIS A 27 19.55 17.11 -12.62
CA HIS A 27 20.60 17.63 -11.77
C HIS A 27 20.65 16.82 -10.46
N ILE A 28 21.81 16.29 -10.14
CA ILE A 28 22.07 15.57 -8.90
C ILE A 28 23.10 16.37 -8.09
N ASN A 29 22.69 16.83 -6.92
CA ASN A 29 23.61 17.41 -5.94
C ASN A 29 24.20 16.29 -5.09
N LEU A 30 25.53 16.18 -5.10
CA LEU A 30 26.26 15.26 -4.24
C LEU A 30 26.86 16.04 -3.06
N GLU A 31 26.32 15.79 -1.88
CA GLU A 31 26.92 16.26 -0.66
C GLU A 31 28.05 15.30 -0.25
N THR A 32 29.26 15.81 -0.15
CA THR A 32 30.44 15.02 0.14
C THR A 32 31.18 15.58 1.35
N SER A 33 31.80 14.70 2.11
CA SER A 33 32.76 15.07 3.16
C SER A 33 34.16 14.61 2.77
N TYR A 34 35.16 15.30 3.29
CA TYR A 34 36.54 14.88 3.06
C TYR A 34 36.81 13.55 3.79
N SER A 35 37.26 12.54 3.04
CA SER A 35 37.69 11.25 3.60
C SER A 35 39.19 11.06 3.35
N LYS A 36 39.86 10.51 4.33
CA LYS A 36 41.25 10.02 4.22
C LYS A 36 41.33 8.52 3.94
N ASP A 37 40.18 7.85 3.96
CA ASP A 37 40.08 6.42 3.68
C ASP A 37 39.86 6.20 2.19
N PHE A 38 40.83 5.59 1.54
CA PHE A 38 40.81 5.21 0.15
C PHE A 38 40.84 3.69 -0.03
N SER A 39 40.44 2.93 1.00
CA SER A 39 40.45 1.46 1.00
C SER A 39 39.32 0.84 0.18
N VAL A 40 38.33 1.61 -0.26
CA VAL A 40 37.21 1.11 -1.07
C VAL A 40 37.67 0.80 -2.49
N GLU A 41 37.83 -0.48 -2.79
CA GLU A 41 38.26 -0.97 -4.11
C GLU A 41 37.06 -1.26 -5.03
N THR A 42 35.90 -1.60 -4.44
CA THR A 42 34.69 -1.96 -5.20
C THR A 42 33.48 -1.21 -4.68
N LEU A 43 32.67 -0.67 -5.60
CA LEU A 43 31.39 -0.07 -5.24
C LEU A 43 30.35 -1.16 -4.97
N PRO A 44 29.43 -0.94 -4.01
CA PRO A 44 28.31 -1.86 -3.81
C PRO A 44 27.43 -1.88 -5.06
N PRO A 45 26.76 -3.00 -5.38
CA PRO A 45 25.90 -3.10 -6.55
C PRO A 45 24.72 -2.13 -6.41
N ALA A 46 24.52 -1.29 -7.42
CA ALA A 46 23.36 -0.41 -7.50
C ALA A 46 22.10 -1.26 -7.78
N LYS A 47 20.99 -0.92 -7.13
CA LYS A 47 19.68 -1.51 -7.38
C LYS A 47 18.92 -0.65 -8.37
N LYS A 48 18.64 -1.20 -9.55
CA LYS A 48 17.83 -0.55 -10.57
C LYS A 48 16.35 -0.64 -10.20
N ILE A 49 15.64 0.47 -10.36
CA ILE A 49 14.18 0.54 -10.27
C ILE A 49 13.65 0.72 -11.70
N ASP A 50 12.93 -0.27 -12.20
CA ASP A 50 12.39 -0.23 -13.55
C ASP A 50 11.09 0.58 -13.61
N ARG A 51 10.97 1.45 -14.62
CA ARG A 51 9.72 2.12 -14.99
C ARG A 51 9.10 1.37 -16.16
N ILE A 52 7.83 1.07 -16.06
CA ILE A 52 7.04 0.30 -17.03
C ILE A 52 5.81 1.12 -17.39
N THR A 53 5.61 1.35 -18.68
CA THR A 53 4.46 2.05 -19.24
C THR A 53 3.52 1.07 -19.95
N LEU A 54 2.40 1.55 -20.45
CA LEU A 54 1.45 0.73 -21.22
C LEU A 54 2.02 0.16 -22.52
N THR A 55 3.09 0.77 -23.07
CA THR A 55 3.73 0.34 -24.31
C THR A 55 4.87 -0.66 -24.10
N ASP A 56 5.29 -0.83 -22.85
CA ASP A 56 6.36 -1.74 -22.52
C ASP A 56 5.85 -3.17 -22.32
N LYS A 57 6.77 -4.13 -22.44
CA LYS A 57 6.47 -5.50 -22.08
C LYS A 57 6.31 -5.62 -20.56
N PHE A 58 5.16 -6.11 -20.13
CA PHE A 58 4.93 -6.38 -18.71
C PHE A 58 5.81 -7.56 -18.25
N PRO A 59 6.47 -7.43 -17.08
CA PRO A 59 7.26 -8.51 -16.53
C PRO A 59 6.37 -9.68 -16.06
N ASP A 60 6.94 -10.87 -16.09
CA ASP A 60 6.26 -12.05 -15.54
C ASP A 60 6.09 -11.91 -14.02
N LEU A 61 4.94 -12.34 -13.52
CA LEU A 61 4.60 -12.30 -12.10
C LEU A 61 4.69 -13.72 -11.53
N ASN A 62 5.84 -14.03 -10.95
CA ASN A 62 6.20 -15.38 -10.45
C ASN A 62 6.27 -15.46 -8.92
N SER A 63 5.72 -14.47 -8.21
CA SER A 63 5.73 -14.44 -6.75
C SER A 63 4.64 -15.34 -6.18
N GLU A 64 4.97 -16.13 -5.15
CA GLU A 64 4.02 -17.04 -4.50
C GLU A 64 3.16 -16.34 -3.45
N LYS A 65 3.75 -15.36 -2.75
CA LYS A 65 3.12 -14.63 -1.67
C LYS A 65 3.00 -13.15 -2.04
N ILE A 66 1.80 -12.73 -2.40
CA ILE A 66 1.54 -11.37 -2.88
C ILE A 66 0.62 -10.64 -1.90
N ALA A 67 1.00 -9.41 -1.55
CA ALA A 67 0.16 -8.45 -0.88
C ALA A 67 -0.26 -7.34 -1.84
N ILE A 68 -1.49 -6.88 -1.73
CA ILE A 68 -1.95 -5.62 -2.30
C ILE A 68 -2.06 -4.62 -1.15
N ILE A 69 -1.36 -3.50 -1.24
CA ILE A 69 -1.43 -2.44 -0.24
C ILE A 69 -2.11 -1.25 -0.88
N ILE A 70 -3.29 -0.92 -0.37
CA ILE A 70 -4.10 0.17 -0.89
C ILE A 70 -3.99 1.34 0.08
N GLY A 71 -3.36 2.42 -0.37
CA GLY A 71 -3.36 3.69 0.34
C GLY A 71 -4.70 4.42 0.22
N SER A 72 -4.71 5.71 0.49
CA SER A 72 -5.91 6.52 0.29
C SER A 72 -6.35 6.52 -1.17
N HIS A 73 -7.62 6.26 -1.43
CA HIS A 73 -8.14 6.08 -2.77
C HIS A 73 -9.49 6.78 -2.96
N LYS A 74 -9.74 7.27 -4.16
CA LYS A 74 -11.07 7.75 -4.55
C LYS A 74 -12.08 6.59 -4.58
N LYS A 75 -13.36 6.90 -4.72
CA LYS A 75 -14.39 5.89 -4.96
C LYS A 75 -14.00 5.01 -6.15
N TRP A 76 -14.05 3.70 -5.95
CA TRP A 76 -13.71 2.72 -6.98
C TRP A 76 -14.76 2.63 -8.08
N PRO A 77 -14.34 2.65 -9.36
CA PRO A 77 -15.18 2.12 -10.43
C PRO A 77 -15.37 0.61 -10.21
N LYS A 78 -16.57 0.12 -10.48
CA LYS A 78 -16.88 -1.32 -10.33
C LYS A 78 -15.96 -2.20 -11.18
N SER A 79 -15.60 -1.75 -12.36
CA SER A 79 -14.68 -2.46 -13.27
C SER A 79 -13.29 -2.64 -12.67
N LEU A 80 -12.76 -1.66 -11.94
CA LEU A 80 -11.47 -1.76 -11.27
C LEU A 80 -11.54 -2.73 -10.10
N GLU A 81 -12.61 -2.65 -9.28
CA GLU A 81 -12.81 -3.56 -8.16
C GLU A 81 -12.88 -5.02 -8.62
N GLU A 82 -13.65 -5.30 -9.68
CA GLU A 82 -13.76 -6.63 -10.28
C GLU A 82 -12.40 -7.15 -10.81
N LYS A 83 -11.58 -6.29 -11.42
CA LYS A 83 -10.23 -6.66 -11.90
C LYS A 83 -9.27 -6.94 -10.76
N LEU A 84 -9.31 -6.16 -9.68
CA LEU A 84 -8.53 -6.43 -8.49
C LEU A 84 -8.97 -7.74 -7.83
N ASP A 85 -10.26 -7.99 -7.70
CA ASP A 85 -10.79 -9.24 -7.17
C ASP A 85 -10.36 -10.46 -8.01
N ALA A 86 -10.39 -10.32 -9.34
CA ALA A 86 -9.90 -11.34 -10.26
C ALA A 86 -8.39 -11.60 -10.10
N PHE A 87 -7.60 -10.53 -9.93
CA PHE A 87 -6.16 -10.63 -9.64
C PHE A 87 -5.94 -11.37 -8.31
N CYS A 88 -6.63 -10.97 -7.24
CA CYS A 88 -6.50 -11.61 -5.94
C CYS A 88 -6.87 -13.10 -5.98
N SER A 89 -7.94 -13.44 -6.69
CA SER A 89 -8.34 -14.83 -6.91
C SER A 89 -7.26 -15.64 -7.62
N ARG A 90 -6.65 -15.05 -8.65
CA ARG A 90 -5.69 -15.74 -9.51
C ARG A 90 -4.32 -15.93 -8.84
N TYR A 91 -3.84 -14.91 -8.14
CA TYR A 91 -2.51 -14.91 -7.51
C TYR A 91 -2.53 -15.19 -6.01
N ASN A 92 -3.67 -15.54 -5.44
CA ASN A 92 -3.84 -15.76 -4.01
C ASN A 92 -3.35 -14.60 -3.16
N ALA A 93 -3.57 -13.36 -3.66
CA ALA A 93 -3.11 -12.15 -3.02
C ALA A 93 -3.98 -11.76 -1.82
N VAL A 94 -3.34 -11.14 -0.83
CA VAL A 94 -3.99 -10.60 0.37
C VAL A 94 -4.09 -9.09 0.23
N VAL A 95 -5.25 -8.51 0.53
CA VAL A 95 -5.49 -7.07 0.40
C VAL A 95 -5.40 -6.39 1.75
N PHE A 96 -4.52 -5.40 1.88
CA PHE A 96 -4.37 -4.53 3.04
C PHE A 96 -4.76 -3.10 2.69
N GLY A 97 -5.58 -2.50 3.52
CA GLY A 97 -6.00 -1.11 3.36
C GLY A 97 -6.74 -0.64 4.62
N ASP A 98 -6.75 0.66 4.82
CA ASP A 98 -7.55 1.29 5.86
C ASP A 98 -8.91 1.75 5.30
N HIS A 99 -9.68 2.50 6.08
CA HIS A 99 -10.97 3.01 5.60
C HIS A 99 -10.82 3.95 4.40
N THR A 100 -9.72 4.72 4.31
CA THR A 100 -9.49 5.65 3.20
C THR A 100 -9.14 4.94 1.89
N SER A 101 -8.88 3.63 1.92
CA SER A 101 -8.71 2.83 0.71
C SER A 101 -9.98 2.74 -0.13
N ASN A 102 -11.15 2.95 0.47
CA ASN A 102 -12.46 2.87 -0.17
C ASN A 102 -12.69 1.59 -1.00
N TYR A 103 -11.94 0.54 -0.71
CA TYR A 103 -12.12 -0.77 -1.35
C TYR A 103 -13.22 -1.56 -0.63
N PHE A 104 -14.22 -2.00 -1.38
CA PHE A 104 -15.36 -2.78 -0.89
C PHE A 104 -15.46 -4.17 -1.54
N GLY A 105 -14.43 -4.57 -2.26
CA GLY A 105 -14.39 -5.84 -2.98
C GLY A 105 -14.34 -7.05 -2.07
N LYS A 106 -14.36 -8.22 -2.72
CA LYS A 106 -14.49 -9.54 -2.09
C LYS A 106 -13.43 -9.86 -1.05
N TYR A 107 -12.22 -9.30 -1.20
CA TYR A 107 -11.07 -9.63 -0.34
C TYR A 107 -10.84 -8.59 0.76
N LYS A 108 -11.83 -7.73 1.03
CA LYS A 108 -11.77 -6.76 2.13
C LYS A 108 -11.84 -7.46 3.49
N PHE A 109 -10.97 -7.06 4.41
CA PHE A 109 -11.05 -7.36 5.85
C PHE A 109 -10.51 -6.17 6.64
N ASN A 110 -10.74 -6.16 7.96
CA ASN A 110 -10.18 -5.10 8.80
C ASN A 110 -8.68 -5.34 9.05
N SER A 111 -7.88 -4.95 8.07
CA SER A 111 -6.44 -5.16 8.10
C SER A 111 -5.72 -4.30 9.14
N VAL A 112 -6.26 -3.13 9.48
CA VAL A 112 -5.67 -2.25 10.51
C VAL A 112 -5.78 -2.90 11.89
N LEU A 113 -6.96 -3.41 12.25
CA LEU A 113 -7.14 -4.13 13.51
C LEU A 113 -6.25 -5.38 13.58
N TYR A 114 -6.14 -6.13 12.49
CA TYR A 114 -5.24 -7.28 12.38
C TYR A 114 -3.77 -6.89 12.56
N LEU A 115 -3.31 -5.86 11.84
CA LEU A 115 -1.91 -5.42 11.84
C LEU A 115 -1.49 -4.75 13.15
N SER A 116 -2.43 -4.14 13.87
CA SER A 116 -2.16 -3.48 15.15
C SER A 116 -1.82 -4.47 16.28
N GLN A 117 -2.13 -5.77 16.12
CA GLN A 117 -1.86 -6.77 17.15
C GLN A 117 -0.39 -7.21 17.13
N ALA A 118 0.32 -6.96 18.24
CA ALA A 118 1.73 -7.30 18.36
C ALA A 118 1.98 -8.82 18.45
N TYR A 119 1.02 -9.57 18.99
CA TYR A 119 1.16 -11.02 19.19
C TYR A 119 0.91 -11.84 17.91
N ILE A 120 0.31 -11.25 16.89
CA ILE A 120 0.10 -11.94 15.61
C ILE A 120 1.41 -11.95 14.82
N LYS A 121 1.90 -13.16 14.52
CA LYS A 121 3.04 -13.34 13.62
C LYS A 121 2.65 -12.95 12.20
N LYS A 122 3.19 -11.85 11.74
CA LYS A 122 2.91 -11.32 10.40
C LYS A 122 3.76 -12.02 9.36
N GLU A 123 3.15 -12.37 8.25
CA GLU A 123 3.82 -12.99 7.11
C GLU A 123 4.71 -11.97 6.38
N THR A 124 5.81 -12.46 5.79
CA THR A 124 6.59 -11.67 4.83
C THR A 124 6.20 -12.09 3.42
N PHE A 125 5.82 -11.13 2.60
CA PHE A 125 5.42 -11.33 1.21
C PHE A 125 6.62 -11.29 0.29
N ASP A 126 6.57 -12.03 -0.82
CA ASP A 126 7.61 -11.94 -1.85
C ASP A 126 7.47 -10.64 -2.64
N LEU A 127 6.22 -10.24 -2.87
CA LEU A 127 5.87 -9.01 -3.58
C LEU A 127 4.72 -8.30 -2.88
N ALA A 128 4.82 -6.97 -2.76
CA ALA A 128 3.68 -6.12 -2.50
C ALA A 128 3.41 -5.22 -3.71
N VAL A 129 2.15 -5.15 -4.14
CA VAL A 129 1.68 -4.17 -5.12
C VAL A 129 1.07 -3.02 -4.34
N HIS A 130 1.66 -1.84 -4.45
CA HIS A 130 1.23 -0.64 -3.74
C HIS A 130 0.52 0.32 -4.70
N ILE A 131 -0.73 0.64 -4.36
CA ILE A 131 -1.62 1.52 -5.13
C ILE A 131 -2.22 2.61 -4.25
N GLY A 132 -2.87 3.57 -4.86
CA GLY A 132 -3.50 4.70 -4.15
C GLY A 132 -2.50 5.72 -3.62
N GLU A 133 -2.98 6.71 -2.87
CA GLU A 133 -2.21 7.81 -2.33
C GLU A 133 -1.72 7.54 -0.90
N ILE A 134 -1.04 8.50 -0.30
CA ILE A 134 -0.56 8.38 1.08
C ILE A 134 -1.76 8.25 2.02
N SER A 135 -1.76 7.20 2.85
CA SER A 135 -2.69 7.07 3.97
C SER A 135 -2.07 7.62 5.25
N GLY A 136 -2.90 8.20 6.12
CA GLY A 136 -2.51 8.58 7.47
C GLY A 136 -2.38 7.40 8.46
N GLU A 137 -2.61 6.17 8.00
CA GLU A 137 -2.58 4.95 8.79
C GLU A 137 -1.20 4.28 8.74
N TYR A 138 -0.49 4.29 9.86
CA TYR A 138 0.89 3.78 9.92
C TYR A 138 0.99 2.26 10.11
N THR A 139 -0.07 1.59 10.53
CA THR A 139 -0.02 0.13 10.71
C THR A 139 0.21 -0.60 9.38
N LEU A 140 -0.22 -0.01 8.26
CA LEU A 140 0.02 -0.56 6.92
C LEU A 140 1.50 -0.66 6.58
N PHE A 141 2.37 0.18 7.17
CA PHE A 141 3.83 0.09 7.00
C PHE A 141 4.42 -1.15 7.68
N GLY A 142 3.63 -1.82 8.52
CA GLY A 142 3.98 -3.11 9.11
C GLY A 142 3.89 -4.30 8.16
N VAL A 143 3.31 -4.13 6.97
CA VAL A 143 3.30 -5.16 5.92
C VAL A 143 4.70 -5.30 5.35
N LYS A 144 5.32 -6.47 5.54
CA LYS A 144 6.68 -6.73 5.09
C LYS A 144 6.69 -7.42 3.73
N ALA A 145 7.46 -6.89 2.79
CA ALA A 145 7.66 -7.49 1.47
C ALA A 145 9.15 -7.46 1.09
N LYS A 146 9.59 -8.42 0.28
CA LYS A 146 10.94 -8.44 -0.28
C LYS A 146 11.12 -7.44 -1.42
N SER A 147 10.02 -7.15 -2.13
CA SER A 147 9.96 -6.25 -3.27
C SER A 147 8.62 -5.54 -3.31
N VAL A 148 8.61 -4.30 -3.77
CA VAL A 148 7.39 -3.51 -4.00
C VAL A 148 7.30 -3.08 -5.46
N TRP A 149 6.12 -3.26 -6.04
CA TRP A 149 5.71 -2.68 -7.30
C TRP A 149 4.73 -1.55 -7.02
N ARG A 150 5.07 -0.34 -7.41
CA ARG A 150 4.17 0.81 -7.32
C ARG A 150 3.39 0.94 -8.62
N VAL A 151 2.07 1.08 -8.54
CA VAL A 151 1.21 1.37 -9.69
C VAL A 151 0.54 2.71 -9.46
N SER A 152 0.71 3.64 -10.38
CA SER A 152 0.08 4.96 -10.35
C SER A 152 0.09 5.61 -11.73
N ASP A 153 -0.92 6.43 -12.02
CA ASP A 153 -1.03 7.13 -13.32
C ASP A 153 0.12 8.12 -13.54
N ASP A 154 0.64 8.72 -12.46
CA ASP A 154 1.71 9.71 -12.50
C ASP A 154 3.11 9.09 -12.51
N GLY A 155 3.23 7.77 -12.31
CA GLY A 155 4.52 7.09 -12.25
C GLY A 155 5.46 7.59 -11.16
N GLU A 156 4.94 8.20 -10.08
CA GLU A 156 5.78 8.71 -9.00
C GLU A 156 6.55 7.58 -8.31
N MET A 157 7.86 7.78 -8.17
CA MET A 157 8.74 6.87 -7.45
C MET A 157 8.62 7.10 -5.94
N ARG A 158 7.51 6.62 -5.34
CA ARG A 158 7.24 6.68 -3.90
C ARG A 158 7.59 5.35 -3.26
N ASP A 159 8.62 5.36 -2.41
CA ASP A 159 9.10 4.16 -1.74
C ASP A 159 8.83 4.16 -0.24
N THR A 160 7.58 3.98 0.12
CA THR A 160 7.12 3.92 1.52
C THR A 160 7.69 2.72 2.27
N PHE A 161 8.00 1.62 1.57
CA PHE A 161 8.40 0.33 2.16
C PHE A 161 9.90 0.05 2.05
N LYS A 162 10.70 0.98 1.51
CA LYS A 162 12.17 0.88 1.34
C LYS A 162 12.63 -0.33 0.54
N CYS A 163 11.82 -0.80 -0.40
CA CYS A 163 12.14 -1.95 -1.26
C CYS A 163 11.45 -1.91 -2.62
N ILE A 164 11.16 -0.71 -3.13
CA ILE A 164 10.58 -0.57 -4.47
C ILE A 164 11.54 -1.11 -5.53
N SER A 165 11.02 -1.88 -6.47
CA SER A 165 11.78 -2.45 -7.57
C SER A 165 11.23 -2.09 -8.94
N LYS A 166 9.93 -1.80 -9.03
CA LYS A 166 9.27 -1.43 -10.27
C LYS A 166 8.20 -0.36 -10.05
N ILE A 167 8.05 0.50 -11.05
CA ILE A 167 6.98 1.49 -11.15
C ILE A 167 6.22 1.20 -12.42
N PHE A 168 4.92 1.04 -12.28
CA PHE A 168 3.98 0.94 -13.39
C PHE A 168 3.31 2.30 -13.56
N GLU A 169 3.76 3.08 -14.53
CA GLU A 169 3.17 4.38 -14.89
C GLU A 169 1.99 4.13 -15.82
N MET A 170 0.85 3.79 -15.21
CA MET A 170 -0.38 3.46 -15.90
C MET A 170 -1.57 3.44 -14.96
N PRO A 171 -2.81 3.51 -15.50
CA PRO A 171 -4.02 3.27 -14.72
C PRO A 171 -4.00 1.90 -14.03
N GLU A 172 -4.38 1.87 -12.75
CA GLU A 172 -4.47 0.63 -11.97
C GLU A 172 -5.34 -0.42 -12.67
N GLU A 173 -6.40 0.04 -13.35
CA GLU A 173 -7.30 -0.81 -14.13
C GLU A 173 -6.58 -1.57 -15.25
N SER A 174 -5.59 -0.94 -15.90
CA SER A 174 -4.76 -1.56 -16.93
C SER A 174 -3.83 -2.60 -16.34
N PHE A 175 -3.20 -2.30 -15.21
CA PHE A 175 -2.33 -3.21 -14.49
C PHE A 175 -3.07 -4.48 -14.07
N PHE A 176 -4.14 -4.34 -13.30
CA PHE A 176 -4.90 -5.49 -12.83
C PHE A 176 -5.58 -6.24 -13.97
N GLY A 177 -6.06 -5.53 -14.99
CA GLY A 177 -6.67 -6.15 -16.17
C GLY A 177 -5.70 -6.99 -16.98
N HIS A 178 -4.41 -6.61 -17.06
CA HIS A 178 -3.37 -7.40 -17.70
C HIS A 178 -3.11 -8.69 -16.92
N TYR A 179 -2.76 -8.57 -15.63
CA TYR A 179 -2.38 -9.74 -14.83
C TYR A 179 -3.56 -10.66 -14.51
N ALA A 180 -4.79 -10.15 -14.43
CA ALA A 180 -5.96 -11.00 -14.28
C ALA A 180 -6.18 -11.97 -15.47
N LYS A 181 -5.60 -11.71 -16.63
CA LYS A 181 -5.69 -12.56 -17.82
C LYS A 181 -4.49 -13.52 -17.98
N THR A 182 -3.37 -13.22 -17.32
CA THR A 182 -2.13 -13.99 -17.44
C THR A 182 -2.19 -15.26 -16.59
N GLN A 183 -1.57 -16.35 -17.04
CA GLN A 183 -1.51 -17.60 -16.26
C GLN A 183 -0.52 -17.44 -15.09
N PRO A 184 -0.89 -17.73 -13.83
CA PRO A 184 0.05 -17.70 -12.73
C PRO A 184 1.00 -18.89 -12.77
N SER A 185 2.24 -18.68 -12.36
CA SER A 185 3.26 -19.73 -12.29
C SER A 185 3.26 -20.44 -10.92
N GLY A 186 2.10 -20.87 -10.43
CA GLY A 186 2.05 -21.67 -9.20
C GLY A 186 1.35 -21.02 -8.02
N GLY A 187 0.92 -21.85 -7.09
CA GLY A 187 0.31 -21.50 -5.80
C GLY A 187 -0.93 -22.37 -5.51
N THR A 188 -0.83 -23.21 -4.49
CA THR A 188 -1.92 -24.12 -4.07
C THR A 188 -2.81 -23.53 -2.98
N SER A 189 -2.44 -22.38 -2.43
CA SER A 189 -3.18 -21.71 -1.36
C SER A 189 -4.32 -20.86 -1.92
N SER A 190 -5.52 -21.01 -1.40
CA SER A 190 -6.67 -20.21 -1.80
C SER A 190 -6.65 -18.83 -1.14
N ALA A 191 -6.80 -17.76 -1.94
CA ALA A 191 -6.98 -16.41 -1.42
C ALA A 191 -8.18 -16.30 -0.46
N ILE A 192 -9.23 -17.09 -0.72
CA ILE A 192 -10.42 -17.16 0.14
C ILE A 192 -10.06 -17.78 1.48
N ALA A 193 -9.31 -18.88 1.52
CA ALA A 193 -8.93 -19.52 2.78
C ALA A 193 -8.03 -18.59 3.63
N LYS A 194 -7.15 -17.82 3.00
CA LYS A 194 -6.37 -16.79 3.71
C LYS A 194 -7.27 -15.70 4.30
N LEU A 195 -8.22 -15.20 3.51
CA LEU A 195 -9.19 -14.20 3.95
C LEU A 195 -10.05 -14.72 5.11
N GLU A 196 -10.52 -15.94 5.04
CA GLU A 196 -11.30 -16.60 6.12
C GLU A 196 -10.48 -16.71 7.41
N SER A 197 -9.22 -17.12 7.30
CA SER A 197 -8.31 -17.18 8.45
C SER A 197 -8.08 -15.79 9.08
N GLN A 198 -7.87 -14.76 8.27
CA GLN A 198 -7.69 -13.39 8.73
C GLN A 198 -8.96 -12.83 9.37
N ASN A 199 -10.13 -13.07 8.77
CA ASN A 199 -11.42 -12.67 9.34
C ASN A 199 -11.71 -13.39 10.66
N SER A 200 -11.35 -14.66 10.78
CA SER A 200 -11.48 -15.40 12.05
C SER A 200 -10.68 -14.75 13.16
N LEU A 201 -9.41 -14.41 12.90
CA LEU A 201 -8.57 -13.69 13.87
C LEU A 201 -9.12 -12.31 14.19
N VAL A 202 -9.58 -11.56 13.20
CA VAL A 202 -10.18 -10.23 13.41
C VAL A 202 -11.43 -10.34 14.28
N ASN A 203 -12.28 -11.34 14.07
CA ASN A 203 -13.47 -11.56 14.88
C ASN A 203 -13.12 -11.97 16.32
N GLU A 204 -12.10 -12.81 16.51
CA GLU A 204 -11.58 -13.12 17.84
C GLU A 204 -11.12 -11.85 18.59
N ILE A 205 -10.35 -10.98 17.91
CA ILE A 205 -9.93 -9.70 18.50
C ILE A 205 -11.14 -8.85 18.88
N LYS A 206 -12.12 -8.70 17.99
CA LYS A 206 -13.34 -7.91 18.26
C LYS A 206 -14.11 -8.42 19.47
N ASN A 207 -14.21 -9.74 19.62
CA ASN A 207 -14.92 -10.37 20.76
C ASN A 207 -14.18 -10.20 22.08
N ASN A 208 -12.88 -9.89 22.06
CA ASN A 208 -12.03 -9.72 23.23
C ASN A 208 -11.63 -8.26 23.50
N ILE A 209 -12.28 -7.28 22.85
CA ILE A 209 -12.03 -5.87 23.15
C ILE A 209 -12.45 -5.58 24.60
N PRO A 210 -11.52 -5.09 25.44
CA PRO A 210 -11.83 -4.78 26.84
C PRO A 210 -12.76 -3.56 26.94
N GLU A 211 -13.29 -3.31 28.13
CA GLU A 211 -13.97 -2.06 28.39
C GLU A 211 -13.00 -0.88 28.18
N LEU A 212 -13.37 0.03 27.29
CA LEU A 212 -12.54 1.16 26.92
C LEU A 212 -12.87 2.38 27.78
N PRO A 213 -11.89 3.07 28.36
CA PRO A 213 -12.11 4.35 29.00
C PRO A 213 -12.51 5.41 27.97
N PHE A 214 -13.15 6.49 28.41
CA PHE A 214 -13.53 7.61 27.55
C PHE A 214 -12.30 8.16 26.80
N SER A 215 -12.29 8.01 25.49
CA SER A 215 -11.16 8.31 24.60
C SER A 215 -11.62 8.35 23.13
N ASN A 216 -10.74 8.76 22.22
CA ASN A 216 -11.04 8.70 20.77
C ASN A 216 -11.40 7.28 20.32
N ILE A 217 -10.73 6.24 20.85
CA ILE A 217 -11.04 4.85 20.53
C ILE A 217 -12.41 4.48 21.09
N TRP A 218 -12.76 4.91 22.31
CA TRP A 218 -14.08 4.68 22.88
C TRP A 218 -15.17 5.34 22.04
N ILE A 219 -14.97 6.60 21.61
CA ILE A 219 -15.92 7.31 20.73
C ILE A 219 -16.11 6.51 19.44
N ALA A 220 -15.01 6.13 18.79
CA ALA A 220 -15.06 5.32 17.56
C ALA A 220 -15.82 4.01 17.78
N SER A 221 -15.57 3.30 18.89
CA SER A 221 -16.25 2.03 19.20
C SER A 221 -17.77 2.18 19.37
N LYS A 222 -18.24 3.34 19.87
CA LYS A 222 -19.68 3.62 20.09
C LYS A 222 -20.37 4.18 18.86
N MET A 223 -19.63 4.83 17.96
CA MET A 223 -20.21 5.59 16.85
C MET A 223 -20.04 4.90 15.48
N ALA A 224 -19.00 4.09 15.28
CA ALA A 224 -18.67 3.51 13.97
C ALA A 224 -19.88 2.79 13.33
N GLY A 225 -20.52 1.89 14.05
CA GLY A 225 -21.69 1.16 13.58
C GLY A 225 -22.98 1.99 13.44
N LYS A 226 -22.97 3.26 13.86
CA LYS A 226 -24.12 4.18 13.77
C LYS A 226 -24.06 5.14 12.59
N ILE A 227 -22.92 5.14 11.87
CA ILE A 227 -22.79 5.92 10.63
C ILE A 227 -23.82 5.38 9.63
N PRO A 228 -24.60 6.24 8.93
CA PRO A 228 -25.54 5.79 7.91
C PRO A 228 -24.79 5.09 6.75
N GLU A 229 -25.38 4.03 6.20
CA GLU A 229 -24.87 3.40 4.99
C GLU A 229 -24.76 4.39 3.82
N ASN A 230 -23.79 4.18 2.93
CA ASN A 230 -23.54 5.01 1.75
C ASN A 230 -23.29 6.49 2.03
N SER A 231 -22.90 6.84 3.25
CA SER A 231 -22.49 8.20 3.60
C SER A 231 -21.03 8.47 3.27
N VAL A 232 -20.60 9.70 3.45
CA VAL A 232 -19.21 10.13 3.32
C VAL A 232 -18.70 10.61 4.68
N VAL A 233 -17.54 10.13 5.10
CA VAL A 233 -16.90 10.53 6.35
C VAL A 233 -15.53 11.10 6.05
N HIS A 234 -15.28 12.29 6.57
CA HIS A 234 -13.96 12.91 6.56
C HIS A 234 -13.34 12.79 7.94
N PHE A 235 -12.20 12.14 8.02
CA PHE A 235 -11.44 12.00 9.24
C PHE A 235 -10.33 13.05 9.32
N ALA A 236 -10.18 13.65 10.50
CA ALA A 236 -8.92 14.27 10.83
C ALA A 236 -7.82 13.19 10.85
N ILE A 237 -6.68 13.53 10.28
CA ILE A 237 -5.50 12.65 10.28
C ILE A 237 -5.06 12.33 11.72
N LEU A 238 -4.18 11.36 11.90
CA LEU A 238 -3.63 10.93 13.17
C LEU A 238 -4.65 10.18 14.04
N ASN A 239 -4.92 10.69 15.24
CA ASN A 239 -5.68 9.95 16.25
C ASN A 239 -7.12 9.67 15.85
N SER A 240 -7.79 10.58 15.13
CA SER A 240 -9.16 10.35 14.67
C SER A 240 -9.20 9.20 13.65
N LEU A 241 -8.48 9.32 12.55
CA LEU A 241 -8.43 8.26 11.53
C LEU A 241 -8.02 6.90 12.13
N ARG A 242 -6.94 6.90 12.91
CA ARG A 242 -6.39 5.65 13.48
C ARG A 242 -7.32 4.98 14.47
N ALA A 243 -8.04 5.76 15.30
CA ALA A 243 -9.01 5.20 16.23
C ALA A 243 -10.20 4.57 15.48
N TRP A 244 -10.69 5.22 14.43
CA TRP A 244 -11.83 4.74 13.67
C TRP A 244 -11.49 3.53 12.79
N ASN A 245 -10.26 3.43 12.29
CA ASN A 245 -9.79 2.28 11.51
C ASN A 245 -9.83 0.94 12.28
N LEU A 246 -9.90 0.98 13.61
CA LEU A 246 -10.02 -0.23 14.43
C LEU A 246 -11.42 -0.85 14.40
N PHE A 247 -12.44 -0.12 13.96
CA PHE A 247 -13.84 -0.56 13.97
C PHE A 247 -14.42 -0.56 12.55
N ASP A 248 -15.29 -1.53 12.26
CA ASP A 248 -15.92 -1.58 10.95
C ASP A 248 -16.95 -0.47 10.80
N LEU A 249 -17.01 0.05 9.61
CA LEU A 249 -18.05 1.00 9.19
C LEU A 249 -19.14 0.28 8.40
N PRO A 250 -20.38 0.81 8.40
CA PRO A 250 -21.47 0.29 7.60
C PRO A 250 -21.15 0.27 6.11
N LYS A 251 -21.92 -0.50 5.36
CA LYS A 251 -21.72 -0.73 3.93
C LYS A 251 -21.72 0.58 3.14
N GLY A 252 -20.76 0.70 2.23
CA GLY A 252 -20.68 1.80 1.26
C GLY A 252 -20.29 3.17 1.83
N VAL A 253 -19.86 3.23 3.10
CA VAL A 253 -19.34 4.47 3.69
C VAL A 253 -18.00 4.81 3.06
N LEU A 254 -17.95 5.91 2.32
CA LEU A 254 -16.71 6.43 1.74
C LEU A 254 -15.95 7.26 2.76
N CYS A 255 -14.65 7.03 2.84
CA CYS A 255 -13.79 7.66 3.84
C CYS A 255 -12.66 8.44 3.20
N TYR A 256 -12.44 9.63 3.69
CA TYR A 256 -11.35 10.50 3.26
C TYR A 256 -10.62 11.07 4.47
N SER A 257 -9.37 11.39 4.30
CA SER A 257 -8.56 12.08 5.31
C SER A 257 -7.66 13.09 4.64
N ASN A 258 -7.51 14.24 5.25
CA ASN A 258 -6.52 15.21 4.80
C ASN A 258 -5.12 14.77 5.26
N THR A 259 -4.27 14.38 4.34
CA THR A 259 -2.88 13.99 4.58
C THR A 259 -1.87 15.09 4.31
N GLY A 260 -2.31 16.24 3.81
CA GLY A 260 -1.47 17.43 3.61
C GLY A 260 -1.29 18.26 4.89
N GLY A 261 -0.28 19.12 4.90
CA GLY A 261 -0.10 20.12 5.94
C GLY A 261 0.13 19.59 7.36
N PHE A 262 0.80 18.46 7.49
CA PHE A 262 1.09 17.82 8.79
C PHE A 262 -0.16 17.50 9.62
N GLY A 263 -1.26 17.23 9.00
CA GLY A 263 -2.49 16.89 9.67
C GLY A 263 -3.20 18.09 10.31
N ILE A 264 -2.93 19.30 9.84
CA ILE A 264 -3.72 20.47 10.23
C ILE A 264 -5.10 20.32 9.64
N ASP A 265 -6.09 20.17 10.52
CA ASP A 265 -7.50 20.10 10.15
C ASP A 265 -7.95 21.42 9.50
N GLY A 266 -8.79 21.32 8.49
CA GLY A 266 -9.41 22.48 7.87
C GLY A 266 -8.85 22.90 6.53
N CYS A 267 -7.85 22.20 5.97
CA CYS A 267 -7.47 22.35 4.57
C CYS A 267 -8.40 21.50 3.68
N MET A 268 -9.66 21.83 3.62
CA MET A 268 -10.63 21.23 2.71
C MET A 268 -10.72 22.03 1.42
#